data_2356b3d7b52b6c01a09c752c8778e549
#
_entry.id   2356b3d7b52b6c01a09c752c8778e549
#
_cell.length_a   1.000
_cell.length_b   1.000
_cell.length_c   1.000
_cell.angle_alpha   90.00
_cell.angle_beta   90.00
_cell.angle_gamma   90.00
#
_symmetry.space_group_name_H-M   'P 1'
#
loop_
_entity.id
_entity.type
_entity.pdbx_description
1 polymer ?
#
loop_
_entity_poly.entity_id
_entity_poly.type
_entity_poly.pdbx_seq_one_letter_code
_entity_poly.pdbx_strand_id
1 'polypeptide(L)'
;MSRRKVIPGFGLSMGYTVAALSLIIIIPLAALFIKAAGLGPKEWLDLLTSPRTLAAAKLTFGASAAAAAVSAVLGLLVTWVLVRYDFPGRRLLDAMVDLPFALPTAVAGITLTQMYAPSGWIGQGIVKIALWFQASFSPTGWLGEQVKSLAVSGAAYSPIGVFIALSFIGFPFVVRTLQPVLEDMSVDIEEAAATLGAGRWIVFRRVVFPMLIPALITGFTLAFARAIGEYGSVIFISGNLPMKTEILPLLIVAQLEQFHYGAAAVIASGMLIVSFLLLFLINLLQRRLDWRNR
;
A
#
# COMPACT_ATOMS: atom_id res chain seq x y z
N MET A 1 -9.28 12.66 -43.15
CA MET A 1 -9.53 11.23 -43.04
C MET A 1 -10.55 11.01 -41.92
N SER A 2 -11.80 10.72 -42.24
CA SER A 2 -12.88 10.41 -41.26
C SER A 2 -12.52 9.08 -40.59
N ARG A 3 -12.21 9.10 -39.27
CA ARG A 3 -12.12 7.85 -38.47
C ARG A 3 -13.47 7.16 -38.51
N ARG A 4 -13.58 6.05 -39.23
CA ARG A 4 -14.77 5.18 -39.22
C ARG A 4 -15.08 4.83 -37.79
N LYS A 5 -16.26 5.20 -37.30
CA LYS A 5 -16.78 4.79 -35.99
C LYS A 5 -16.98 3.28 -36.05
N VAL A 6 -16.08 2.53 -35.46
CA VAL A 6 -16.02 1.07 -35.56
C VAL A 6 -17.17 0.40 -34.78
N ILE A 7 -17.82 1.11 -33.86
CA ILE A 7 -18.86 0.56 -33.00
C ILE A 7 -20.13 1.43 -33.13
N PRO A 8 -21.25 0.88 -33.60
CA PRO A 8 -22.54 1.59 -33.54
C PRO A 8 -22.95 1.82 -32.09
N GLY A 9 -23.42 3.03 -31.76
CA GLY A 9 -23.81 3.39 -30.39
C GLY A 9 -22.71 4.01 -29.51
N PHE A 10 -21.48 4.25 -30.03
CA PHE A 10 -20.38 4.84 -29.28
C PHE A 10 -20.76 6.13 -28.52
N GLY A 11 -21.55 7.03 -29.15
CA GLY A 11 -22.00 8.26 -28.52
C GLY A 11 -22.89 8.05 -27.30
N LEU A 12 -23.80 7.06 -27.36
CA LEU A 12 -24.68 6.71 -26.25
C LEU A 12 -23.88 6.05 -25.09
N SER A 13 -23.02 5.07 -25.40
CA SER A 13 -22.20 4.40 -24.39
C SER A 13 -21.24 5.37 -23.73
N MET A 14 -20.60 6.25 -24.48
CA MET A 14 -19.73 7.30 -23.96
C MET A 14 -20.49 8.27 -23.07
N GLY A 15 -21.68 8.73 -23.50
CA GLY A 15 -22.54 9.62 -22.71
C GLY A 15 -22.96 8.98 -21.39
N TYR A 16 -23.40 7.73 -21.41
CA TYR A 16 -23.75 6.99 -20.21
C TYR A 16 -22.55 6.80 -19.27
N THR A 17 -21.39 6.41 -19.81
CA THR A 17 -20.17 6.23 -19.01
C THR A 17 -19.74 7.53 -18.32
N VAL A 18 -19.74 8.65 -19.08
CA VAL A 18 -19.40 9.96 -18.52
C VAL A 18 -20.41 10.39 -17.46
N ALA A 19 -21.72 10.20 -17.71
CA ALA A 19 -22.77 10.53 -16.74
C ALA A 19 -22.63 9.69 -15.46
N ALA A 20 -22.41 8.37 -15.58
CA ALA A 20 -22.24 7.47 -14.44
C ALA A 20 -20.98 7.83 -13.62
N LEU A 21 -19.84 8.06 -14.29
CA LEU A 21 -18.61 8.49 -13.63
C LEU A 21 -18.78 9.85 -12.92
N SER A 22 -19.47 10.80 -13.57
CA SER A 22 -19.74 12.11 -12.97
C SER A 22 -20.61 11.98 -11.73
N LEU A 23 -21.67 11.19 -11.78
CA LEU A 23 -22.59 11.02 -10.66
C LEU A 23 -21.93 10.30 -9.48
N ILE A 24 -21.16 9.24 -9.74
CA ILE A 24 -20.61 8.36 -8.69
C ILE A 24 -19.31 8.92 -8.11
N ILE A 25 -18.49 9.59 -8.92
CA ILE A 25 -17.15 10.02 -8.51
C ILE A 25 -17.06 11.54 -8.35
N ILE A 26 -17.43 12.31 -9.41
CA ILE A 26 -17.18 13.76 -9.41
C ILE A 26 -18.08 14.48 -8.42
N ILE A 27 -19.37 14.11 -8.31
CA ILE A 27 -20.29 14.79 -7.39
C ILE A 27 -19.88 14.59 -5.93
N PRO A 28 -19.59 13.37 -5.41
CA PRO A 28 -19.13 13.19 -4.04
C PRO A 28 -17.80 13.90 -3.76
N LEU A 29 -16.85 13.89 -4.70
CA LEU A 29 -15.59 14.62 -4.56
C LEU A 29 -15.81 16.13 -4.53
N ALA A 30 -16.66 16.66 -5.42
CA ALA A 30 -17.00 18.08 -5.40
C ALA A 30 -17.68 18.48 -4.08
N ALA A 31 -18.59 17.65 -3.57
CA ALA A 31 -19.23 17.90 -2.27
C ALA A 31 -18.21 17.95 -1.11
N LEU A 32 -17.17 17.10 -1.13
CA LEU A 32 -16.08 17.13 -0.18
C LEU A 32 -15.35 18.49 -0.22
N PHE A 33 -14.94 18.94 -1.42
CA PHE A 33 -14.24 20.23 -1.58
C PHE A 33 -15.13 21.44 -1.24
N ILE A 34 -16.41 21.39 -1.60
CA ILE A 34 -17.38 22.44 -1.23
C ILE A 34 -17.52 22.54 0.30
N LYS A 35 -17.61 21.38 0.97
CA LYS A 35 -17.68 21.35 2.44
C LYS A 35 -16.40 21.87 3.08
N ALA A 36 -15.25 21.51 2.54
CA ALA A 36 -13.98 22.02 2.98
C ALA A 36 -13.84 23.53 2.75
N ALA A 37 -14.29 24.05 1.60
CA ALA A 37 -14.27 25.47 1.26
C ALA A 37 -15.15 26.34 2.19
N GLY A 38 -16.03 25.74 2.99
CA GLY A 38 -16.77 26.44 4.03
C GLY A 38 -15.89 26.98 5.17
N LEU A 39 -14.65 26.52 5.28
CA LEU A 39 -13.64 27.06 6.19
C LEU A 39 -12.74 28.07 5.46
N GLY A 40 -12.25 29.08 6.20
CA GLY A 40 -11.34 30.08 5.64
C GLY A 40 -9.96 29.54 5.28
N PRO A 41 -9.24 30.19 4.35
CA PRO A 41 -7.90 29.71 3.94
C PRO A 41 -6.88 29.60 5.10
N LYS A 42 -7.00 30.46 6.10
CA LYS A 42 -6.17 30.41 7.30
C LYS A 42 -6.45 29.15 8.12
N GLU A 43 -7.72 28.83 8.34
CA GLU A 43 -8.13 27.63 9.05
C GLU A 43 -7.70 26.35 8.32
N TRP A 44 -7.73 26.36 6.98
CA TRP A 44 -7.19 25.31 6.16
C TRP A 44 -5.71 25.07 6.46
N LEU A 45 -4.92 26.14 6.43
CA LEU A 45 -3.49 26.06 6.67
C LEU A 45 -3.20 25.56 8.08
N ASP A 46 -3.88 26.13 9.08
CA ASP A 46 -3.72 25.77 10.50
C ASP A 46 -4.05 24.28 10.75
N LEU A 47 -5.11 23.76 10.13
CA LEU A 47 -5.49 22.35 10.23
C LEU A 47 -4.49 21.41 9.56
N LEU A 48 -4.07 21.73 8.32
CA LEU A 48 -3.16 20.90 7.55
C LEU A 48 -1.72 20.92 8.10
N THR A 49 -1.30 22.05 8.69
CA THR A 49 0.03 22.20 9.29
C THR A 49 0.06 21.90 10.78
N SER A 50 -1.07 21.53 11.39
CA SER A 50 -1.10 21.13 12.79
C SER A 50 -0.14 19.96 13.07
N PRO A 51 0.56 19.94 14.21
CA PRO A 51 1.50 18.87 14.54
C PRO A 51 0.87 17.47 14.46
N ARG A 52 -0.41 17.36 14.86
CA ARG A 52 -1.17 16.09 14.79
C ARG A 52 -1.43 15.64 13.35
N THR A 53 -1.87 16.54 12.47
CA THR A 53 -2.11 16.22 11.06
C THR A 53 -0.82 15.86 10.34
N LEU A 54 0.28 16.59 10.59
CA LEU A 54 1.58 16.31 10.00
C LEU A 54 2.16 14.97 10.49
N ALA A 55 2.01 14.63 11.76
CA ALA A 55 2.42 13.32 12.29
C ALA A 55 1.61 12.19 11.65
N ALA A 56 0.29 12.34 11.56
CA ALA A 56 -0.60 11.38 10.92
C ALA A 56 -0.28 11.24 9.42
N ALA A 57 0.00 12.33 8.71
CA ALA A 57 0.40 12.32 7.30
C ALA A 57 1.72 11.60 7.10
N LYS A 58 2.74 11.92 7.91
CA LYS A 58 4.05 11.27 7.85
C LYS A 58 3.94 9.75 8.06
N LEU A 59 3.12 9.32 9.03
CA LEU A 59 2.89 7.90 9.27
C LEU A 59 2.11 7.26 8.11
N THR A 60 1.03 7.89 7.63
CA THR A 60 0.22 7.36 6.53
C THR A 60 1.06 7.13 5.29
N PHE A 61 1.68 8.18 4.76
CA PHE A 61 2.46 8.08 3.52
C PHE A 61 3.74 7.27 3.70
N GLY A 62 4.43 7.42 4.83
CA GLY A 62 5.65 6.70 5.13
C GLY A 62 5.43 5.20 5.30
N ALA A 63 4.46 4.80 6.13
CA ALA A 63 4.14 3.38 6.33
C ALA A 63 3.57 2.75 5.06
N SER A 64 2.72 3.46 4.30
CA SER A 64 2.19 2.97 3.01
C SER A 64 3.29 2.75 1.98
N ALA A 65 4.25 3.69 1.86
CA ALA A 65 5.37 3.55 0.93
C ALA A 65 6.30 2.38 1.34
N ALA A 66 6.62 2.27 2.63
CA ALA A 66 7.41 1.16 3.15
C ALA A 66 6.71 -0.19 2.97
N ALA A 67 5.41 -0.26 3.26
CA ALA A 67 4.61 -1.46 3.07
C ALA A 67 4.54 -1.88 1.59
N ALA A 68 4.30 -0.93 0.67
CA ALA A 68 4.30 -1.19 -0.76
C ALA A 68 5.68 -1.66 -1.26
N ALA A 69 6.78 -1.07 -0.76
CA ALA A 69 8.13 -1.47 -1.13
C ALA A 69 8.46 -2.89 -0.66
N VAL A 70 8.11 -3.23 0.59
CA VAL A 70 8.30 -4.60 1.10
C VAL A 70 7.39 -5.58 0.36
N SER A 71 6.13 -5.21 0.09
CA SER A 71 5.23 -6.01 -0.74
C SER A 71 5.77 -6.22 -2.15
N ALA A 72 6.45 -5.22 -2.75
CA ALA A 72 7.09 -5.35 -4.05
C ALA A 72 8.22 -6.39 -4.04
N VAL A 73 9.07 -6.37 -3.01
CA VAL A 73 10.18 -7.33 -2.88
C VAL A 73 9.65 -8.74 -2.60
N LEU A 74 8.80 -8.89 -1.59
CA LEU A 74 8.25 -10.20 -1.21
C LEU A 74 7.31 -10.75 -2.29
N GLY A 75 6.49 -9.88 -2.91
CA GLY A 75 5.60 -10.25 -4.00
C GLY A 75 6.36 -10.74 -5.22
N LEU A 76 7.50 -10.11 -5.57
CA LEU A 76 8.38 -10.59 -6.64
C LEU A 76 8.92 -11.99 -6.33
N LEU A 77 9.38 -12.22 -5.09
CA LEU A 77 9.90 -13.54 -4.67
C LEU A 77 8.80 -14.62 -4.72
N VAL A 78 7.61 -14.31 -4.17
CA VAL A 78 6.49 -15.26 -4.17
C VAL A 78 5.99 -15.52 -5.58
N THR A 79 5.85 -14.50 -6.42
CA THR A 79 5.47 -14.67 -7.82
C THR A 79 6.48 -15.53 -8.57
N TRP A 80 7.77 -15.29 -8.36
CA TRP A 80 8.83 -16.11 -8.96
C TRP A 80 8.68 -17.57 -8.60
N VAL A 81 8.47 -17.88 -7.32
CA VAL A 81 8.28 -19.25 -6.84
C VAL A 81 7.00 -19.87 -7.41
N LEU A 82 5.89 -19.13 -7.41
CA LEU A 82 4.61 -19.63 -7.92
C LEU A 82 4.63 -19.89 -9.43
N VAL A 83 5.38 -19.12 -10.21
CA VAL A 83 5.37 -19.26 -11.67
C VAL A 83 6.45 -20.22 -12.17
N ARG A 84 7.65 -20.20 -11.58
CA ARG A 84 8.83 -20.93 -12.09
C ARG A 84 9.05 -22.31 -11.46
N TYR A 85 8.33 -22.64 -10.37
CA TYR A 85 8.52 -23.92 -9.70
C TYR A 85 7.21 -24.70 -9.59
N ASP A 86 7.29 -26.00 -9.85
CA ASP A 86 6.21 -26.95 -9.60
C ASP A 86 6.51 -27.70 -8.30
N PHE A 87 5.61 -27.56 -7.33
CA PHE A 87 5.74 -28.22 -6.03
C PHE A 87 4.35 -28.57 -5.44
N PRO A 88 4.25 -29.56 -4.56
CA PRO A 88 3.00 -29.90 -3.91
C PRO A 88 2.54 -28.73 -3.03
N GLY A 89 1.26 -28.34 -3.16
CA GLY A 89 0.70 -27.21 -2.42
C GLY A 89 0.78 -25.85 -3.13
N ARG A 90 1.34 -25.75 -4.35
CA ARG A 90 1.41 -24.51 -5.13
C ARG A 90 0.05 -23.82 -5.24
N ARG A 91 -1.03 -24.57 -5.56
CA ARG A 91 -2.39 -24.02 -5.68
C ARG A 91 -2.91 -23.47 -4.36
N LEU A 92 -2.55 -24.09 -3.24
CA LEU A 92 -2.92 -23.59 -1.91
C LEU A 92 -2.20 -22.29 -1.59
N LEU A 93 -0.89 -22.20 -1.84
CA LEU A 93 -0.14 -20.97 -1.65
C LEU A 93 -0.64 -19.84 -2.56
N ASP A 94 -0.96 -20.14 -3.81
CA ASP A 94 -1.55 -19.19 -4.74
C ASP A 94 -2.90 -18.65 -4.23
N ALA A 95 -3.78 -19.54 -3.73
CA ALA A 95 -5.04 -19.13 -3.10
C ALA A 95 -4.83 -18.31 -1.80
N MET A 96 -3.79 -18.61 -1.02
CA MET A 96 -3.46 -17.85 0.19
C MET A 96 -3.04 -16.41 -0.11
N VAL A 97 -2.47 -16.13 -1.28
CA VAL A 97 -2.18 -14.75 -1.72
C VAL A 97 -3.45 -13.89 -1.76
N ASP A 98 -4.59 -14.49 -2.10
CA ASP A 98 -5.86 -13.76 -2.23
C ASP A 98 -6.64 -13.62 -0.90
N LEU A 99 -6.18 -14.23 0.18
CA LEU A 99 -6.84 -14.12 1.49
C LEU A 99 -7.14 -12.67 1.93
N PRO A 100 -6.22 -11.70 1.73
CA PRO A 100 -6.51 -10.30 2.07
C PRO A 100 -7.68 -9.69 1.30
N PHE A 101 -8.00 -10.21 0.11
CA PHE A 101 -9.17 -9.77 -0.65
C PHE A 101 -10.47 -10.40 -0.14
N ALA A 102 -10.40 -11.63 0.34
CA ALA A 102 -11.56 -12.37 0.83
C ALA A 102 -11.98 -11.95 2.25
N LEU A 103 -11.05 -11.45 3.06
CA LEU A 103 -11.32 -11.05 4.43
C LEU A 103 -11.83 -9.60 4.52
N PRO A 104 -12.91 -9.33 5.28
CA PRO A 104 -13.22 -7.96 5.66
C PRO A 104 -12.04 -7.33 6.38
N THR A 105 -11.67 -6.09 6.00
CA THR A 105 -10.45 -5.43 6.52
C THR A 105 -10.45 -5.31 8.04
N ALA A 106 -11.63 -5.09 8.66
CA ALA A 106 -11.77 -5.08 10.11
C ALA A 106 -11.42 -6.43 10.75
N VAL A 107 -11.86 -7.54 10.15
CA VAL A 107 -11.56 -8.90 10.65
C VAL A 107 -10.06 -9.16 10.54
N ALA A 108 -9.44 -8.79 9.40
CA ALA A 108 -8.00 -8.88 9.22
C ALA A 108 -7.26 -8.08 10.31
N GLY A 109 -7.71 -6.86 10.60
CA GLY A 109 -7.14 -6.01 11.66
C GLY A 109 -7.22 -6.63 13.04
N ILE A 110 -8.37 -7.17 13.42
CA ILE A 110 -8.55 -7.88 14.70
C ILE A 110 -7.62 -9.10 14.78
N THR A 111 -7.59 -9.91 13.74
CA THR A 111 -6.74 -11.11 13.69
C THR A 111 -5.27 -10.75 13.82
N LEU A 112 -4.80 -9.78 13.03
CA LEU A 112 -3.41 -9.31 13.11
C LEU A 112 -3.10 -8.73 14.50
N THR A 113 -4.02 -7.98 15.10
CA THR A 113 -3.84 -7.47 16.47
C THR A 113 -3.65 -8.60 17.46
N GLN A 114 -4.49 -9.62 17.43
CA GLN A 114 -4.38 -10.78 18.32
C GLN A 114 -3.07 -11.55 18.12
N MET A 115 -2.61 -11.69 16.88
CA MET A 115 -1.35 -12.39 16.57
C MET A 115 -0.12 -11.61 17.05
N TYR A 116 -0.12 -10.28 16.87
CA TYR A 116 1.04 -9.40 17.09
C TYR A 116 1.03 -8.67 18.44
N ALA A 117 -0.06 -8.77 19.22
CA ALA A 117 -0.12 -8.27 20.60
C ALA A 117 0.87 -9.01 21.51
N PRO A 118 1.28 -8.43 22.65
CA PRO A 118 2.22 -9.08 23.58
C PRO A 118 1.81 -10.47 24.04
N SER A 119 0.51 -10.74 24.14
CA SER A 119 -0.07 -12.04 24.46
C SER A 119 -0.22 -12.99 23.26
N GLY A 120 -0.09 -12.46 22.02
CA GLY A 120 -0.19 -13.24 20.80
C GLY A 120 1.04 -14.10 20.55
N TRP A 121 0.87 -15.20 19.82
CA TRP A 121 1.95 -16.17 19.57
C TRP A 121 3.13 -15.58 18.79
N ILE A 122 2.91 -14.65 17.83
CA ILE A 122 3.99 -13.91 17.15
C ILE A 122 4.51 -12.80 18.07
N GLY A 123 3.60 -12.06 18.72
CA GLY A 123 3.94 -10.96 19.61
C GLY A 123 4.86 -11.37 20.74
N GLN A 124 4.61 -12.52 21.38
CA GLN A 124 5.52 -13.08 22.41
C GLN A 124 6.94 -13.30 21.89
N GLY A 125 7.07 -13.80 20.64
CA GLY A 125 8.37 -13.96 20.00
C GLY A 125 9.09 -12.63 19.82
N ILE A 126 8.35 -11.62 19.31
CA ILE A 126 8.90 -10.26 19.13
C ILE A 126 9.33 -9.64 20.45
N VAL A 127 8.51 -9.76 21.49
CA VAL A 127 8.84 -9.26 22.85
C VAL A 127 10.12 -9.92 23.37
N LYS A 128 10.24 -11.23 23.25
CA LYS A 128 11.45 -11.96 23.69
C LYS A 128 12.69 -11.49 22.93
N ILE A 129 12.60 -11.34 21.60
CA ILE A 129 13.71 -10.85 20.76
C ILE A 129 14.07 -9.42 21.14
N ALA A 130 13.07 -8.54 21.34
CA ALA A 130 13.29 -7.15 21.72
C ALA A 130 13.97 -7.04 23.10
N LEU A 131 13.53 -7.81 24.08
CA LEU A 131 14.14 -7.87 25.41
C LEU A 131 15.59 -8.39 25.35
N TRP A 132 15.82 -9.46 24.58
CA TRP A 132 17.17 -9.99 24.38
C TRP A 132 18.09 -8.95 23.72
N PHE A 133 17.61 -8.28 22.67
CA PHE A 133 18.37 -7.24 21.98
C PHE A 133 18.67 -6.04 22.90
N GLN A 134 17.70 -5.63 23.70
CA GLN A 134 17.87 -4.56 24.68
C GLN A 134 18.92 -4.92 25.75
N ALA A 135 18.91 -6.16 26.24
CA ALA A 135 19.86 -6.65 27.21
C ALA A 135 21.28 -6.79 26.64
N SER A 136 21.40 -7.23 25.37
CA SER A 136 22.69 -7.52 24.73
C SER A 136 23.38 -6.28 24.18
N PHE A 137 22.63 -5.31 23.64
CA PHE A 137 23.20 -4.18 22.90
C PHE A 137 22.89 -2.82 23.54
N SER A 138 22.03 -2.75 24.57
CA SER A 138 21.62 -1.50 25.25
C SER A 138 21.41 -0.32 24.30
N PRO A 139 20.55 -0.48 23.25
CA PRO A 139 20.40 0.53 22.22
C PRO A 139 19.88 1.85 22.79
N THR A 140 20.45 2.97 22.33
CA THR A 140 20.08 4.33 22.75
C THR A 140 19.43 5.10 21.60
N GLY A 141 18.84 6.26 21.90
CA GLY A 141 18.21 7.11 20.92
C GLY A 141 16.95 6.47 20.30
N TRP A 142 16.66 6.81 19.05
CA TRP A 142 15.47 6.34 18.33
C TRP A 142 15.33 4.81 18.27
N LEU A 143 16.44 4.10 18.03
CA LEU A 143 16.47 2.63 18.03
C LEU A 143 16.09 2.06 19.41
N GLY A 144 16.61 2.65 20.48
CA GLY A 144 16.29 2.24 21.86
C GLY A 144 14.81 2.41 22.18
N GLU A 145 14.19 3.50 21.74
CA GLU A 145 12.76 3.73 21.91
C GLU A 145 11.91 2.71 21.14
N GLN A 146 12.30 2.38 19.91
CA GLN A 146 11.60 1.37 19.12
C GLN A 146 11.70 -0.03 19.76
N VAL A 147 12.88 -0.42 20.22
CA VAL A 147 13.08 -1.70 20.89
C VAL A 147 12.29 -1.77 22.20
N LYS A 148 12.26 -0.70 23.00
CA LYS A 148 11.44 -0.62 24.22
C LYS A 148 9.94 -0.73 23.89
N SER A 149 9.48 -0.04 22.86
CA SER A 149 8.09 -0.13 22.40
C SER A 149 7.74 -1.57 22.03
N LEU A 150 8.57 -2.26 21.24
CA LEU A 150 8.37 -3.65 20.87
C LEU A 150 8.42 -4.61 22.07
N ALA A 151 9.26 -4.34 23.06
CA ALA A 151 9.34 -5.13 24.29
C ALA A 151 8.07 -5.03 25.14
N VAL A 152 7.35 -3.91 25.08
CA VAL A 152 6.15 -3.66 25.88
C VAL A 152 4.88 -4.05 25.13
N SER A 153 4.74 -3.62 23.87
CA SER A 153 3.48 -3.73 23.10
C SER A 153 3.51 -4.84 22.04
N GLY A 154 4.61 -5.57 21.88
CA GLY A 154 4.82 -6.40 20.71
C GLY A 154 4.89 -5.51 19.46
N ALA A 155 4.39 -5.99 18.32
CA ALA A 155 4.25 -5.14 17.14
C ALA A 155 2.87 -4.46 17.06
N ALA A 156 1.85 -4.96 17.76
CA ALA A 156 0.56 -4.28 17.85
C ALA A 156 0.69 -2.95 18.61
N TYR A 157 -0.26 -2.04 18.36
CA TYR A 157 -0.33 -0.71 18.97
C TYR A 157 0.93 0.16 18.74
N SER A 158 1.62 -0.10 17.63
CA SER A 158 2.85 0.58 17.24
C SER A 158 2.83 0.96 15.75
N PRO A 159 3.70 1.87 15.28
CA PRO A 159 3.87 2.14 13.85
C PRO A 159 4.22 0.90 13.02
N ILE A 160 4.89 -0.09 13.65
CA ILE A 160 5.23 -1.36 13.02
C ILE A 160 3.96 -2.19 12.79
N GLY A 161 3.00 -2.19 13.72
CA GLY A 161 1.69 -2.81 13.52
C GLY A 161 0.94 -2.21 12.33
N VAL A 162 0.95 -0.88 12.21
CA VAL A 162 0.39 -0.20 11.03
C VAL A 162 1.05 -0.69 9.75
N PHE A 163 2.38 -0.72 9.71
CA PHE A 163 3.16 -1.21 8.58
C PHE A 163 2.81 -2.67 8.21
N ILE A 164 2.67 -3.57 9.20
CA ILE A 164 2.29 -4.98 8.99
C ILE A 164 0.90 -5.08 8.36
N ALA A 165 -0.09 -4.35 8.88
CA ALA A 165 -1.44 -4.36 8.33
C ALA A 165 -1.48 -3.85 6.88
N LEU A 166 -0.78 -2.76 6.60
CA LEU A 166 -0.69 -2.20 5.25
C LEU A 166 0.04 -3.14 4.28
N SER A 167 1.10 -3.83 4.74
CA SER A 167 1.82 -4.83 3.94
C SER A 167 0.92 -6.03 3.62
N PHE A 168 0.17 -6.54 4.61
CA PHE A 168 -0.76 -7.64 4.40
C PHE A 168 -1.80 -7.33 3.32
N ILE A 169 -2.38 -6.13 3.35
CA ILE A 169 -3.41 -5.72 2.38
C ILE A 169 -2.80 -5.38 1.02
N GLY A 170 -1.60 -4.79 0.99
CA GLY A 170 -0.92 -4.41 -0.25
C GLY A 170 -0.30 -5.57 -1.03
N PHE A 171 0.05 -6.65 -0.34
CA PHE A 171 0.80 -7.77 -0.89
C PHE A 171 0.15 -8.43 -2.13
N PRO A 172 -1.14 -8.80 -2.15
CA PRO A 172 -1.75 -9.45 -3.30
C PRO A 172 -1.74 -8.58 -4.56
N PHE A 173 -1.81 -7.25 -4.44
CA PHE A 173 -1.75 -6.36 -5.60
C PHE A 173 -0.45 -6.50 -6.38
N VAL A 174 0.67 -6.68 -5.69
CA VAL A 174 1.97 -6.88 -6.34
C VAL A 174 2.03 -8.25 -7.01
N VAL A 175 1.65 -9.31 -6.30
CA VAL A 175 1.69 -10.69 -6.85
C VAL A 175 0.81 -10.78 -8.10
N ARG A 176 -0.44 -10.32 -8.03
CA ARG A 176 -1.39 -10.41 -9.15
C ARG A 176 -1.05 -9.50 -10.33
N THR A 177 -0.22 -8.48 -10.13
CA THR A 177 0.30 -7.65 -11.22
C THR A 177 1.52 -8.29 -11.90
N LEU A 178 2.38 -8.96 -11.13
CA LEU A 178 3.59 -9.59 -11.65
C LEU A 178 3.34 -10.95 -12.30
N GLN A 179 2.40 -11.73 -11.73
CA GLN A 179 2.17 -13.11 -12.10
C GLN A 179 1.88 -13.28 -13.61
N PRO A 180 0.93 -12.58 -14.23
CA PRO A 180 0.66 -12.75 -15.65
C PRO A 180 1.84 -12.34 -16.53
N VAL A 181 2.58 -11.30 -16.15
CA VAL A 181 3.77 -10.86 -16.92
C VAL A 181 4.88 -11.92 -16.90
N LEU A 182 5.07 -12.59 -15.76
CA LEU A 182 6.06 -13.64 -15.63
C LEU A 182 5.60 -14.95 -16.29
N GLU A 183 4.28 -15.24 -16.30
CA GLU A 183 3.69 -16.39 -17.01
C GLU A 183 3.81 -16.25 -18.54
N ASP A 184 3.57 -15.02 -19.06
CA ASP A 184 3.69 -14.71 -20.50
C ASP A 184 5.15 -14.66 -20.99
N MET A 185 6.12 -14.61 -20.09
CA MET A 185 7.53 -14.56 -20.43
C MET A 185 8.02 -15.96 -20.84
N SER A 186 8.41 -16.10 -22.13
CA SER A 186 8.95 -17.36 -22.66
C SER A 186 10.23 -17.78 -21.93
N VAL A 187 10.27 -19.04 -21.53
CA VAL A 187 11.46 -19.68 -20.93
C VAL A 187 12.62 -19.70 -21.91
N ASP A 188 12.35 -19.72 -23.24
CA ASP A 188 13.37 -19.73 -24.28
C ASP A 188 14.36 -18.57 -24.19
N ILE A 189 13.91 -17.41 -23.69
CA ILE A 189 14.78 -16.22 -23.48
C ILE A 189 15.81 -16.50 -22.39
N GLU A 190 15.40 -17.20 -21.33
CA GLU A 190 16.29 -17.58 -20.23
C GLU A 190 17.26 -18.67 -20.69
N GLU A 191 16.78 -19.63 -21.47
CA GLU A 191 17.59 -20.73 -22.05
C GLU A 191 18.60 -20.20 -23.07
N ALA A 192 18.19 -19.28 -23.95
CA ALA A 192 19.09 -18.62 -24.90
C ALA A 192 20.22 -17.85 -24.19
N ALA A 193 19.91 -17.14 -23.11
CA ALA A 193 20.94 -16.47 -22.31
C ALA A 193 21.88 -17.48 -21.62
N ALA A 194 21.36 -18.62 -21.17
CA ALA A 194 22.15 -19.68 -20.55
C ALA A 194 23.08 -20.36 -21.55
N THR A 195 22.65 -20.58 -22.80
CA THR A 195 23.51 -21.15 -23.88
C THR A 195 24.67 -20.21 -24.24
N LEU A 196 24.51 -18.90 -24.05
CA LEU A 196 25.58 -17.90 -24.18
C LEU A 196 26.51 -17.84 -22.95
N GLY A 197 26.38 -18.77 -22.00
CA GLY A 197 27.23 -18.88 -20.82
C GLY A 197 26.81 -17.99 -19.65
N ALA A 198 25.61 -17.38 -19.69
CA ALA A 198 25.12 -16.56 -18.56
C ALA A 198 24.69 -17.46 -17.40
N GLY A 199 25.28 -17.25 -16.21
CA GLY A 199 24.82 -17.90 -14.98
C GLY A 199 23.43 -17.40 -14.55
N ARG A 200 22.69 -18.22 -13.74
CA ARG A 200 21.30 -17.95 -13.30
C ARG A 200 21.08 -16.53 -12.75
N TRP A 201 22.01 -16.00 -11.97
CA TRP A 201 21.94 -14.64 -11.41
C TRP A 201 22.07 -13.56 -12.50
N ILE A 202 22.91 -13.80 -13.51
CA ILE A 202 23.10 -12.87 -14.64
C ILE A 202 21.83 -12.86 -15.49
N VAL A 203 21.24 -14.03 -15.79
CA VAL A 203 19.97 -14.15 -16.50
C VAL A 203 18.87 -13.40 -15.75
N PHE A 204 18.70 -13.64 -14.46
CA PHE A 204 17.72 -12.92 -13.64
C PHE A 204 17.94 -11.40 -13.72
N ARG A 205 19.15 -10.91 -13.40
CA ARG A 205 19.42 -9.49 -13.25
C ARG A 205 19.39 -8.72 -14.59
N ARG A 206 19.86 -9.34 -15.69
CA ARG A 206 20.02 -8.66 -16.97
C ARG A 206 18.91 -8.92 -17.98
N VAL A 207 18.16 -9.99 -17.81
CA VAL A 207 17.11 -10.39 -18.75
C VAL A 207 15.74 -10.29 -18.08
N VAL A 208 15.49 -11.09 -17.05
CA VAL A 208 14.15 -11.21 -16.44
C VAL A 208 13.75 -9.97 -15.66
N PHE A 209 14.59 -9.52 -14.72
CA PHE A 209 14.26 -8.40 -13.83
C PHE A 209 13.95 -7.09 -14.58
N PRO A 210 14.70 -6.67 -15.62
CA PRO A 210 14.35 -5.49 -16.38
C PRO A 210 12.98 -5.58 -17.07
N MET A 211 12.56 -6.76 -17.52
CA MET A 211 11.25 -6.98 -18.13
C MET A 211 10.12 -6.90 -17.10
N LEU A 212 10.39 -7.23 -15.84
CA LEU A 212 9.43 -7.17 -14.73
C LEU A 212 9.30 -5.77 -14.12
N ILE A 213 10.26 -4.85 -14.33
CA ILE A 213 10.25 -3.50 -13.73
C ILE A 213 8.93 -2.75 -13.97
N PRO A 214 8.36 -2.68 -15.19
CA PRO A 214 7.10 -1.97 -15.40
C PRO A 214 5.93 -2.54 -14.57
N ALA A 215 5.81 -3.87 -14.54
CA ALA A 215 4.79 -4.54 -13.74
C ALA A 215 5.03 -4.37 -12.24
N LEU A 216 6.29 -4.40 -11.79
CA LEU A 216 6.66 -4.18 -10.40
C LEU A 216 6.31 -2.75 -9.93
N ILE A 217 6.57 -1.73 -10.77
CA ILE A 217 6.17 -0.35 -10.47
C ILE A 217 4.65 -0.22 -10.42
N THR A 218 3.93 -0.89 -11.34
CA THR A 218 2.46 -0.92 -11.33
C THR A 218 1.93 -1.58 -10.05
N GLY A 219 2.45 -2.74 -9.67
CA GLY A 219 2.10 -3.44 -8.44
C GLY A 219 2.39 -2.63 -7.19
N PHE A 220 3.56 -1.99 -7.13
CA PHE A 220 3.91 -1.05 -6.06
C PHE A 220 2.90 0.11 -5.98
N THR A 221 2.56 0.71 -7.11
CA THR A 221 1.64 1.85 -7.17
C THR A 221 0.25 1.47 -6.67
N LEU A 222 -0.26 0.31 -7.08
CA LEU A 222 -1.56 -0.21 -6.63
C LEU A 222 -1.55 -0.54 -5.14
N ALA A 223 -0.51 -1.21 -4.64
CA ALA A 223 -0.33 -1.50 -3.22
C ALA A 223 -0.25 -0.21 -2.39
N PHE A 224 0.51 0.78 -2.86
CA PHE A 224 0.64 2.09 -2.20
C PHE A 224 -0.68 2.85 -2.17
N ALA A 225 -1.39 2.95 -3.31
CA ALA A 225 -2.70 3.61 -3.39
C ALA A 225 -3.72 2.96 -2.45
N ARG A 226 -3.72 1.61 -2.39
CA ARG A 226 -4.60 0.86 -1.50
C ARG A 226 -4.26 1.09 -0.02
N ALA A 227 -2.97 1.14 0.30
CA ALA A 227 -2.49 1.33 1.67
C ALA A 227 -2.80 2.73 2.22
N ILE A 228 -2.69 3.79 1.41
CA ILE A 228 -2.99 5.17 1.84
C ILE A 228 -4.43 5.30 2.36
N GLY A 229 -5.40 4.69 1.69
CA GLY A 229 -6.82 4.77 2.05
C GLY A 229 -7.26 3.70 3.06
N GLU A 230 -6.34 2.94 3.64
CA GLU A 230 -6.73 1.88 4.58
C GLU A 230 -7.14 2.44 5.93
N TYR A 231 -8.29 1.98 6.41
CA TYR A 231 -8.85 2.33 7.72
C TYR A 231 -9.14 1.08 8.55
N GLY A 232 -9.86 0.12 7.96
CA GLY A 232 -10.50 -0.96 8.70
C GLY A 232 -9.56 -1.88 9.46
N SER A 233 -8.41 -2.25 8.86
CA SER A 233 -7.42 -3.08 9.56
C SER A 233 -6.57 -2.27 10.53
N VAL A 234 -6.27 -1.03 10.18
CA VAL A 234 -5.37 -0.18 10.96
C VAL A 234 -6.02 0.29 12.26
N ILE A 235 -7.33 0.54 12.31
CA ILE A 235 -8.02 0.99 13.52
C ILE A 235 -7.81 0.02 14.71
N PHE A 236 -7.74 -1.27 14.45
CA PHE A 236 -7.55 -2.27 15.50
C PHE A 236 -6.09 -2.43 15.91
N ILE A 237 -5.17 -2.50 14.93
CA ILE A 237 -3.77 -2.80 15.22
C ILE A 237 -2.95 -1.58 15.65
N SER A 238 -3.37 -0.36 15.27
CA SER A 238 -2.63 0.87 15.59
C SER A 238 -2.83 1.33 17.02
N GLY A 239 -3.99 1.02 17.63
CA GLY A 239 -4.40 1.60 18.91
C GLY A 239 -4.73 3.09 18.85
N ASN A 240 -4.71 3.69 17.67
CA ASN A 240 -5.12 5.09 17.38
C ASN A 240 -4.55 6.14 18.36
N LEU A 241 -3.26 6.04 18.72
CA LEU A 241 -2.61 6.99 19.61
C LEU A 241 -2.26 8.28 18.85
N PRO A 242 -2.81 9.45 19.24
CA PRO A 242 -2.51 10.72 18.60
C PRO A 242 -1.00 10.99 18.53
N MET A 243 -0.51 11.51 17.41
CA MET A 243 0.89 11.83 17.11
C MET A 243 1.86 10.63 17.10
N LYS A 244 1.39 9.40 17.37
CA LYS A 244 2.24 8.20 17.42
C LYS A 244 1.84 7.15 16.39
N THR A 245 0.60 6.67 16.45
CA THR A 245 0.10 5.57 15.61
C THR A 245 -1.16 5.93 14.82
N GLU A 246 -1.66 7.14 15.00
CA GLU A 246 -2.81 7.67 14.29
C GLU A 246 -2.44 7.96 12.82
N ILE A 247 -3.19 7.41 11.87
CA ILE A 247 -3.08 7.68 10.43
C ILE A 247 -4.16 8.69 9.99
N LEU A 248 -3.98 9.32 8.83
CA LEU A 248 -4.93 10.31 8.32
C LEU A 248 -6.38 9.80 8.24
N PRO A 249 -6.69 8.59 7.73
CA PRO A 249 -8.06 8.08 7.74
C PRO A 249 -8.65 7.99 9.16
N LEU A 250 -7.88 7.59 10.17
CA LEU A 250 -8.32 7.55 11.55
C LEU A 250 -8.57 8.96 12.10
N LEU A 251 -7.70 9.92 11.80
CA LEU A 251 -7.86 11.31 12.18
C LEU A 251 -9.12 11.92 11.56
N ILE A 252 -9.40 11.63 10.28
CA ILE A 252 -10.62 12.09 9.59
C ILE A 252 -11.87 11.55 10.31
N VAL A 253 -11.89 10.26 10.63
CA VAL A 253 -13.03 9.65 11.35
C VAL A 253 -13.16 10.23 12.76
N ALA A 254 -12.06 10.43 13.47
CA ALA A 254 -12.09 11.09 14.79
C ALA A 254 -12.69 12.51 14.74
N GLN A 255 -12.42 13.29 13.68
CA GLN A 255 -13.06 14.58 13.47
C GLN A 255 -14.56 14.47 13.16
N LEU A 256 -14.96 13.44 12.39
CA LEU A 256 -16.37 13.16 12.09
C LEU A 256 -17.15 12.78 13.34
N GLU A 257 -16.59 11.93 14.21
CA GLU A 257 -17.18 11.52 15.48
C GLU A 257 -17.37 12.68 16.46
N GLN A 258 -16.50 13.72 16.35
CA GLN A 258 -16.59 14.95 17.11
C GLN A 258 -17.52 16.00 16.44
N PHE A 259 -18.19 15.64 15.35
CA PHE A 259 -19.05 16.53 14.56
C PHE A 259 -18.32 17.73 13.91
N HIS A 260 -16.99 17.68 13.82
CA HIS A 260 -16.16 18.69 13.16
C HIS A 260 -16.07 18.42 11.65
N TYR A 261 -17.21 18.44 10.95
CA TYR A 261 -17.30 18.05 9.54
C TYR A 261 -16.42 18.91 8.62
N GLY A 262 -16.24 20.20 8.92
CA GLY A 262 -15.38 21.10 8.15
C GLY A 262 -13.91 20.67 8.25
N ALA A 263 -13.41 20.42 9.46
CA ALA A 263 -12.05 19.96 9.69
C ALA A 263 -11.78 18.58 9.04
N ALA A 264 -12.73 17.65 9.19
CA ALA A 264 -12.65 16.35 8.52
C ALA A 264 -12.54 16.50 6.99
N ALA A 265 -13.36 17.40 6.40
CA ALA A 265 -13.35 17.65 4.95
C ALA A 265 -12.04 18.29 4.48
N VAL A 266 -11.45 19.22 5.26
CA VAL A 266 -10.15 19.82 4.93
C VAL A 266 -9.03 18.78 4.97
N ILE A 267 -8.95 17.98 6.03
CA ILE A 267 -7.91 16.93 6.15
C ILE A 267 -8.07 15.89 5.03
N ALA A 268 -9.30 15.46 4.73
CA ALA A 268 -9.58 14.51 3.65
C ALA A 268 -9.23 15.09 2.26
N SER A 269 -9.53 16.38 2.01
CA SER A 269 -9.15 17.07 0.77
C SER A 269 -7.64 17.18 0.63
N GLY A 270 -6.93 17.53 1.71
CA GLY A 270 -5.47 17.58 1.74
C GLY A 270 -4.86 16.21 1.46
N MET A 271 -5.35 15.15 2.12
CA MET A 271 -4.93 13.78 1.87
C MET A 271 -5.15 13.36 0.41
N LEU A 272 -6.31 13.69 -0.17
CA LEU A 272 -6.64 13.37 -1.56
C LEU A 272 -5.70 14.07 -2.54
N ILE A 273 -5.43 15.37 -2.34
CA ILE A 273 -4.52 16.15 -3.20
C ILE A 273 -3.11 15.56 -3.16
N VAL A 274 -2.57 15.29 -1.96
CA VAL A 274 -1.23 14.71 -1.82
C VAL A 274 -1.15 13.32 -2.43
N SER A 275 -2.16 12.47 -2.18
CA SER A 275 -2.24 11.13 -2.77
C SER A 275 -2.25 11.18 -4.30
N PHE A 276 -3.07 12.07 -4.87
CA PHE A 276 -3.15 12.24 -6.33
C PHE A 276 -1.81 12.72 -6.91
N LEU A 277 -1.15 13.69 -6.28
CA LEU A 277 0.15 14.18 -6.72
C LEU A 277 1.23 13.09 -6.68
N LEU A 278 1.27 12.30 -5.61
CA LEU A 278 2.22 11.19 -5.48
C LEU A 278 1.98 10.11 -6.53
N LEU A 279 0.74 9.69 -6.74
CA LEU A 279 0.39 8.70 -7.76
C LEU A 279 0.66 9.24 -9.17
N PHE A 280 0.36 10.50 -9.43
CA PHE A 280 0.69 11.15 -10.70
C PHE A 280 2.19 11.18 -10.96
N LEU A 281 3.01 11.50 -9.95
CA LEU A 281 4.46 11.50 -10.04
C LEU A 281 5.01 10.09 -10.34
N ILE A 282 4.49 9.06 -9.65
CA ILE A 282 4.90 7.66 -9.90
C ILE A 282 4.56 7.27 -11.35
N ASN A 283 3.35 7.60 -11.83
CA ASN A 283 2.95 7.32 -13.21
C ASN A 283 3.80 8.06 -14.25
N LEU A 284 4.24 9.30 -13.96
CA LEU A 284 5.16 10.01 -14.84
C LEU A 284 6.54 9.33 -14.91
N LEU A 285 7.04 8.86 -13.76
CA LEU A 285 8.31 8.12 -13.71
C LEU A 285 8.19 6.80 -14.48
N GLN A 286 7.09 6.07 -14.34
CA GLN A 286 6.83 4.83 -15.07
C GLN A 286 6.84 5.06 -16.58
N ARG A 287 6.12 6.07 -17.08
CA ARG A 287 6.12 6.41 -18.51
C ARG A 287 7.51 6.70 -19.07
N ARG A 288 8.36 7.39 -18.30
CA ARG A 288 9.76 7.67 -18.72
C ARG A 288 10.60 6.40 -18.82
N LEU A 289 10.37 5.42 -17.95
CA LEU A 289 11.07 4.13 -17.98
C LEU A 289 10.63 3.28 -19.17
N ASP A 290 9.33 3.24 -19.47
CA ASP A 290 8.79 2.51 -20.63
C ASP A 290 9.33 3.03 -21.96
N TRP A 291 9.53 4.35 -22.09
CA TRP A 291 10.12 4.96 -23.28
C TRP A 291 11.59 4.60 -23.49
N ARG A 292 12.31 4.31 -22.42
CA ARG A 292 13.75 3.96 -22.48
C ARG A 292 13.98 2.49 -22.82
N ASN A 293 12.96 1.66 -22.67
CA ASN A 293 13.02 0.22 -22.93
C ASN A 293 12.40 -0.17 -24.29
N ARG A 294 11.89 0.82 -25.07
CA ARG A 294 11.49 0.68 -26.47
C ARG A 294 12.60 1.16 -27.40
#